data_2e6e8ef9df75cb482b6bc09e7fddf50b
#
_entry.id   2e6e8ef9df75cb482b6bc09e7fddf50b
#
_cell.length_a   1.000
_cell.length_b   1.000
_cell.length_c   1.000
_cell.angle_alpha   90.00
_cell.angle_beta   90.00
_cell.angle_gamma   90.00
#
_symmetry.space_group_name_H-M   'P 1'
#
loop_
_entity.id
_entity.type
_entity.pdbx_description
1 polymer ?
#
loop_
_entity_poly.entity_id
_entity_poly.type
_entity_poly.pdbx_seq_one_letter_code
_entity_poly.pdbx_strand_id
1 'polypeptide(L)'
;MRLFAGPCSLESRDICFEVANKIKETASWASLIVPDGIDYYFKTSFAKENRSSSTSFMGHGLDYAKEVFTDLRAEGFKIITDVHETWQVDEIAPYVDALQIPAFLCRQTPLLRAAAESGLLVNVKKGQFLAPNDTKNIAQKLKDFGCSDFYLCERGTSFGYNNLVVDFRSIPIMKQYGKVCFDATHSTQLPGGCGDTTGGERQYVEPLATSALIWGADALFMEVHPNPAEALSDKECQIPLDQFPSMLNRILKVGRSID
;
A
#
# COMPACT_ATOMS: atom_id res chain seq x y z
N MET A 1 -12.29 3.26 -8.99
CA MET A 1 -11.57 3.15 -7.70
C MET A 1 -10.20 2.53 -7.93
N ARG A 2 -9.11 3.02 -7.28
CA ARG A 2 -7.80 2.33 -7.33
C ARG A 2 -7.67 1.26 -6.26
N LEU A 3 -6.98 0.17 -6.62
CA LEU A 3 -6.62 -0.92 -5.72
C LEU A 3 -5.12 -1.18 -5.82
N PHE A 4 -4.39 -0.95 -4.74
CA PHE A 4 -3.00 -1.32 -4.58
C PHE A 4 -2.95 -2.61 -3.78
N ALA A 5 -2.67 -3.75 -4.43
CA ALA A 5 -2.69 -5.03 -3.73
C ALA A 5 -1.64 -6.01 -4.26
N GLY A 6 -1.08 -6.82 -3.36
CA GLY A 6 -0.06 -7.82 -3.65
C GLY A 6 0.67 -8.26 -2.39
N PRO A 7 1.74 -9.05 -2.48
CA PRO A 7 2.47 -9.50 -1.30
C PRO A 7 3.27 -8.35 -0.67
N CYS A 8 3.49 -8.44 0.64
CA CYS A 8 4.23 -7.43 1.38
C CYS A 8 5.61 -7.18 0.78
N SER A 9 6.36 -8.24 0.49
CA SER A 9 7.69 -8.21 -0.12
C SER A 9 7.77 -9.09 -1.37
N LEU A 10 8.70 -8.75 -2.26
CA LEU A 10 9.04 -9.57 -3.42
C LEU A 10 9.84 -10.78 -2.92
N GLU A 11 9.14 -11.88 -2.62
CA GLU A 11 9.72 -13.11 -2.07
C GLU A 11 10.20 -14.06 -3.18
N SER A 12 9.40 -14.23 -4.23
CA SER A 12 9.76 -14.95 -5.43
C SER A 12 8.92 -14.49 -6.63
N ARG A 13 9.41 -14.78 -7.83
CA ARG A 13 8.68 -14.54 -9.08
C ARG A 13 7.35 -15.29 -9.08
N ASP A 14 7.34 -16.55 -8.68
CA ASP A 14 6.15 -17.41 -8.72
C ASP A 14 5.05 -16.89 -7.80
N ILE A 15 5.36 -16.51 -6.56
CA ILE A 15 4.41 -15.88 -5.62
C ILE A 15 3.87 -14.58 -6.21
N CYS A 16 4.72 -13.75 -6.82
CA CYS A 16 4.27 -12.51 -7.43
C CYS A 16 3.24 -12.76 -8.54
N PHE A 17 3.49 -13.71 -9.43
CA PHE A 17 2.58 -14.03 -10.54
C PHE A 17 1.29 -14.69 -10.07
N GLU A 18 1.37 -15.62 -9.12
CA GLU A 18 0.19 -16.25 -8.51
C GLU A 18 -0.75 -15.20 -7.92
N VAL A 19 -0.20 -14.32 -7.07
CA VAL A 19 -0.96 -13.26 -6.40
C VAL A 19 -1.48 -12.24 -7.40
N ALA A 20 -0.65 -11.78 -8.33
CA ALA A 20 -1.03 -10.77 -9.33
C ALA A 20 -2.20 -11.24 -10.19
N ASN A 21 -2.14 -12.48 -10.69
CA ASN A 21 -3.17 -13.07 -11.54
C ASN A 21 -4.49 -13.21 -10.77
N LYS A 22 -4.45 -13.74 -9.55
CA LYS A 22 -5.66 -13.91 -8.74
C LYS A 22 -6.33 -12.60 -8.38
N ILE A 23 -5.54 -11.59 -8.05
CA ILE A 23 -6.08 -10.25 -7.76
C ILE A 23 -6.63 -9.59 -9.04
N LYS A 24 -5.95 -9.71 -10.20
CA LYS A 24 -6.43 -9.19 -11.50
C LYS A 24 -7.79 -9.81 -11.89
N GLU A 25 -7.93 -11.13 -11.75
CA GLU A 25 -9.19 -11.84 -11.93
C GLU A 25 -10.28 -11.27 -11.01
N THR A 26 -9.98 -11.17 -9.71
CA THR A 26 -10.90 -10.64 -8.70
C THR A 26 -11.30 -9.19 -8.99
N ALA A 27 -10.35 -8.32 -9.33
CA ALA A 27 -10.61 -6.91 -9.65
C ALA A 27 -11.48 -6.78 -10.91
N SER A 28 -11.31 -7.65 -11.89
CA SER A 28 -12.14 -7.68 -13.11
C SER A 28 -13.60 -7.98 -12.79
N TRP A 29 -13.87 -9.00 -11.95
CA TRP A 29 -15.24 -9.31 -11.49
C TRP A 29 -15.80 -8.19 -10.61
N ALA A 30 -15.01 -7.68 -9.69
CA ALA A 30 -15.43 -6.61 -8.79
C ALA A 30 -15.71 -5.28 -9.53
N SER A 31 -15.09 -5.07 -10.69
CA SER A 31 -15.36 -3.91 -11.55
C SER A 31 -16.80 -3.85 -12.06
N LEU A 32 -17.54 -4.96 -12.05
CA LEU A 32 -18.94 -4.99 -12.43
C LEU A 32 -19.86 -4.32 -11.39
N ILE A 33 -19.39 -4.17 -10.16
CA ILE A 33 -20.16 -3.55 -9.05
C ILE A 33 -19.61 -2.17 -8.65
N VAL A 34 -18.53 -1.71 -9.29
CA VAL A 34 -17.93 -0.40 -9.05
C VAL A 34 -18.17 0.46 -10.30
N PRO A 35 -18.89 1.60 -10.22
CA PRO A 35 -19.30 2.38 -11.39
C PRO A 35 -18.17 2.71 -12.38
N ASP A 36 -16.99 3.10 -11.86
CA ASP A 36 -15.80 3.44 -12.67
C ASP A 36 -14.81 2.28 -12.81
N GLY A 37 -15.21 1.07 -12.45
CA GLY A 37 -14.33 -0.09 -12.40
C GLY A 37 -13.23 0.00 -11.33
N ILE A 38 -12.34 -1.00 -11.35
CA ILE A 38 -11.18 -1.06 -10.46
C ILE A 38 -9.91 -0.92 -11.29
N ASP A 39 -9.14 0.13 -11.00
CA ASP A 39 -7.80 0.36 -11.55
C ASP A 39 -6.77 -0.32 -10.62
N TYR A 40 -6.37 -1.55 -10.98
CA TYR A 40 -5.51 -2.40 -10.17
C TYR A 40 -4.04 -2.14 -10.44
N TYR A 41 -3.26 -1.97 -9.37
CA TYR A 41 -1.81 -1.93 -9.36
C TYR A 41 -1.29 -3.08 -8.48
N PHE A 42 -0.48 -3.93 -9.07
CA PHE A 42 0.23 -4.97 -8.31
C PHE A 42 1.27 -4.31 -7.41
N LYS A 43 1.15 -4.55 -6.11
CA LYS A 43 2.06 -3.97 -5.11
C LYS A 43 2.98 -5.04 -4.54
N THR A 44 4.27 -4.75 -4.58
CA THR A 44 5.25 -5.49 -3.78
C THR A 44 6.47 -4.60 -3.51
N SER A 45 7.18 -4.86 -2.41
CA SER A 45 8.39 -4.11 -2.06
C SER A 45 9.63 -4.91 -2.44
N PHE A 46 10.53 -4.32 -3.20
CA PHE A 46 11.81 -4.96 -3.56
C PHE A 46 12.81 -4.98 -2.39
N ALA A 47 12.64 -4.06 -1.44
CA ALA A 47 13.44 -3.97 -0.23
C ALA A 47 12.56 -3.61 0.97
N LYS A 48 12.97 -4.08 2.16
CA LYS A 48 12.36 -3.79 3.46
C LYS A 48 13.43 -3.23 4.39
N GLU A 49 13.68 -1.92 4.29
CA GLU A 49 14.78 -1.27 5.02
C GLU A 49 14.45 -0.91 6.47
N ASN A 50 13.19 -1.09 6.86
CA ASN A 50 12.67 -0.71 8.15
C ASN A 50 12.28 -1.94 9.00
N ARG A 51 13.24 -2.87 9.17
CA ARG A 51 13.03 -4.11 9.95
C ARG A 51 13.46 -3.95 11.39
N SER A 52 12.76 -4.62 12.32
CA SER A 52 13.11 -4.62 13.74
C SER A 52 14.40 -5.38 14.02
N SER A 53 14.71 -6.45 13.25
CA SER A 53 15.92 -7.24 13.38
C SER A 53 16.82 -7.10 12.16
N SER A 54 18.12 -6.98 12.36
CA SER A 54 19.14 -6.96 11.30
C SER A 54 19.26 -8.28 10.52
N THR A 55 18.72 -9.36 11.04
CA THR A 55 18.72 -10.69 10.40
C THR A 55 17.43 -10.98 9.63
N SER A 56 16.45 -10.05 9.66
CA SER A 56 15.20 -10.22 8.91
C SER A 56 15.45 -10.16 7.40
N PHE A 57 14.58 -10.84 6.64
CA PHE A 57 14.60 -10.74 5.18
C PHE A 57 14.41 -9.29 4.74
N MET A 58 15.35 -8.77 3.97
CA MET A 58 15.34 -7.39 3.50
C MET A 58 14.97 -7.25 2.01
N GLY A 59 14.79 -8.35 1.29
CA GLY A 59 14.51 -8.37 -0.14
C GLY A 59 15.66 -8.98 -0.96
N HIS A 60 15.40 -9.19 -2.25
CA HIS A 60 16.40 -9.73 -3.20
C HIS A 60 17.19 -8.65 -3.94
N GLY A 61 16.90 -7.37 -3.65
CA GLY A 61 17.56 -6.24 -4.28
C GLY A 61 16.93 -5.78 -5.60
N LEU A 62 17.50 -4.70 -6.14
CA LEU A 62 16.94 -4.00 -7.30
C LEU A 62 17.01 -4.79 -8.60
N ASP A 63 18.11 -5.50 -8.85
CA ASP A 63 18.29 -6.20 -10.13
C ASP A 63 17.25 -7.30 -10.30
N TYR A 64 17.04 -8.12 -9.26
CA TYR A 64 15.98 -9.13 -9.28
C TYR A 64 14.58 -8.49 -9.41
N ALA A 65 14.35 -7.36 -8.76
CA ALA A 65 13.09 -6.67 -8.89
C ALA A 65 12.84 -6.16 -10.32
N LYS A 66 13.86 -5.59 -10.98
CA LYS A 66 13.78 -5.15 -12.37
C LYS A 66 13.39 -6.28 -13.31
N GLU A 67 13.97 -7.48 -13.13
CA GLU A 67 13.62 -8.68 -13.91
C GLU A 67 12.15 -9.05 -13.70
N VAL A 68 11.70 -9.23 -12.45
CA VAL A 68 10.32 -9.63 -12.13
C VAL A 68 9.30 -8.59 -12.58
N PHE A 69 9.61 -7.29 -12.41
CA PHE A 69 8.72 -6.21 -12.82
C PHE A 69 8.63 -6.10 -14.35
N THR A 70 9.73 -6.35 -15.07
CA THR A 70 9.70 -6.41 -16.53
C THR A 70 8.76 -7.52 -17.02
N ASP A 71 8.86 -8.70 -16.42
CA ASP A 71 8.01 -9.83 -16.76
C ASP A 71 6.52 -9.56 -16.46
N LEU A 72 6.22 -9.02 -15.27
CA LEU A 72 4.85 -8.65 -14.90
C LEU A 72 4.26 -7.58 -15.84
N ARG A 73 5.05 -6.56 -16.21
CA ARG A 73 4.60 -5.52 -17.14
C ARG A 73 4.37 -6.06 -18.54
N ALA A 74 5.15 -7.04 -18.99
CA ALA A 74 4.92 -7.73 -20.27
C ALA A 74 3.56 -8.44 -20.32
N GLU A 75 3.01 -8.86 -19.16
CA GLU A 75 1.65 -9.41 -19.03
C GLU A 75 0.58 -8.34 -18.74
N GLY A 76 0.94 -7.06 -18.83
CA GLY A 76 0.03 -5.93 -18.71
C GLY A 76 -0.37 -5.59 -17.28
N PHE A 77 0.45 -5.94 -16.29
CA PHE A 77 0.26 -5.46 -14.92
C PHE A 77 0.84 -4.05 -14.76
N LYS A 78 0.11 -3.18 -14.06
CA LYS A 78 0.64 -1.94 -13.49
C LYS A 78 1.28 -2.24 -12.15
N ILE A 79 2.43 -1.65 -11.86
CA ILE A 79 3.23 -1.99 -10.68
C ILE A 79 3.43 -0.77 -9.79
N ILE A 80 3.35 -0.99 -8.49
CA ILE A 80 3.75 -0.04 -7.45
C ILE A 80 4.75 -0.69 -6.49
N THR A 81 5.84 0.00 -6.17
CA THR A 81 6.86 -0.45 -5.22
C THR A 81 7.33 0.67 -4.29
N ASP A 82 7.88 0.29 -3.15
CA ASP A 82 8.45 1.24 -2.18
C ASP A 82 9.83 1.71 -2.65
N VAL A 83 10.16 2.98 -2.34
CA VAL A 83 11.52 3.54 -2.46
C VAL A 83 11.93 4.16 -1.12
N HIS A 84 13.19 4.00 -0.74
CA HIS A 84 13.73 4.44 0.55
C HIS A 84 14.81 5.51 0.40
N GLU A 85 15.55 5.46 -0.71
CA GLU A 85 16.64 6.39 -1.06
C GLU A 85 16.34 7.08 -2.39
N THR A 86 16.85 8.31 -2.56
CA THR A 86 16.59 9.10 -3.77
C THR A 86 17.11 8.44 -5.04
N TRP A 87 18.26 7.80 -4.98
CA TRP A 87 18.86 7.10 -6.12
C TRP A 87 18.05 5.89 -6.59
N GLN A 88 17.30 5.24 -5.67
CA GLN A 88 16.43 4.11 -6.03
C GLN A 88 15.30 4.54 -6.97
N VAL A 89 14.87 5.81 -6.89
CA VAL A 89 13.81 6.34 -7.76
C VAL A 89 14.23 6.26 -9.22
N ASP A 90 15.40 6.78 -9.56
CA ASP A 90 15.92 6.77 -10.94
C ASP A 90 16.11 5.35 -11.46
N GLU A 91 16.57 4.45 -10.59
CA GLU A 91 16.85 3.06 -10.94
C GLU A 91 15.58 2.23 -11.18
N ILE A 92 14.50 2.49 -10.45
CA ILE A 92 13.28 1.66 -10.51
C ILE A 92 12.16 2.26 -11.35
N ALA A 93 12.13 3.59 -11.54
CA ALA A 93 11.06 4.26 -12.27
C ALA A 93 10.78 3.69 -13.68
N PRO A 94 11.77 3.26 -14.48
CA PRO A 94 11.51 2.65 -15.78
C PRO A 94 10.72 1.34 -15.74
N TYR A 95 10.67 0.67 -14.58
CA TYR A 95 10.12 -0.67 -14.40
C TYR A 95 8.76 -0.69 -13.69
N VAL A 96 8.27 0.47 -13.22
CA VAL A 96 7.04 0.58 -12.43
C VAL A 96 6.12 1.69 -12.95
N ASP A 97 4.88 1.71 -12.49
CA ASP A 97 3.87 2.70 -12.88
C ASP A 97 3.52 3.64 -11.71
N ALA A 98 3.96 3.29 -10.52
CA ALA A 98 3.77 4.08 -9.31
C ALA A 98 4.89 3.84 -8.29
N LEU A 99 5.16 4.87 -7.49
CA LEU A 99 6.11 4.81 -6.37
C LEU A 99 5.37 4.96 -5.04
N GLN A 100 5.82 4.23 -4.03
CA GLN A 100 5.35 4.39 -2.67
C GLN A 100 6.44 4.95 -1.77
N ILE A 101 6.08 5.95 -0.96
CA ILE A 101 6.94 6.47 0.10
C ILE A 101 6.50 5.83 1.42
N PRO A 102 7.40 5.10 2.10
CA PRO A 102 7.12 4.49 3.41
C PRO A 102 6.73 5.50 4.48
N ALA A 103 5.96 5.07 5.47
CA ALA A 103 5.40 5.93 6.49
C ALA A 103 6.45 6.73 7.29
N PHE A 104 7.57 6.11 7.65
CA PHE A 104 8.63 6.79 8.39
C PHE A 104 9.35 7.86 7.56
N LEU A 105 9.31 7.75 6.24
CA LEU A 105 9.96 8.67 5.30
C LEU A 105 9.02 9.73 4.72
N CYS A 106 7.78 9.78 5.15
CA CYS A 106 6.73 10.62 4.57
C CYS A 106 7.03 12.14 4.61
N ARG A 107 8.00 12.59 5.43
CA ARG A 107 8.42 13.99 5.52
C ARG A 107 9.77 14.29 4.84
N GLN A 108 10.46 13.27 4.31
CA GLN A 108 11.79 13.42 3.68
C GLN A 108 11.69 14.20 2.37
N THR A 109 12.04 15.47 2.40
CA THR A 109 11.89 16.38 1.26
C THR A 109 12.66 15.93 0.01
N PRO A 110 13.93 15.47 0.10
CA PRO A 110 14.66 14.99 -1.07
C PRO A 110 13.97 13.76 -1.71
N LEU A 111 13.49 12.82 -0.91
CA LEU A 111 12.81 11.61 -1.42
C LEU A 111 11.47 11.94 -2.07
N LEU A 112 10.65 12.82 -1.44
CA LEU A 112 9.40 13.31 -2.03
C LEU A 112 9.66 14.04 -3.35
N ARG A 113 10.75 14.83 -3.44
CA ARG A 113 11.14 15.51 -4.67
C ARG A 113 11.49 14.52 -5.77
N ALA A 114 12.40 13.57 -5.50
CA ALA A 114 12.78 12.56 -6.48
C ALA A 114 11.57 11.77 -6.99
N ALA A 115 10.69 11.33 -6.09
CA ALA A 115 9.47 10.64 -6.47
C ALA A 115 8.53 11.51 -7.32
N ALA A 116 8.36 12.80 -6.99
CA ALA A 116 7.52 13.73 -7.75
C ALA A 116 8.09 13.99 -9.15
N GLU A 117 9.40 14.22 -9.24
CA GLU A 117 10.11 14.52 -10.49
C GLU A 117 10.19 13.31 -11.44
N SER A 118 9.95 12.08 -10.95
CA SER A 118 9.86 10.87 -11.79
C SER A 118 8.69 10.89 -12.77
N GLY A 119 7.68 11.73 -12.52
CA GLY A 119 6.46 11.81 -13.33
C GLY A 119 5.48 10.66 -13.09
N LEU A 120 5.79 9.71 -12.22
CA LEU A 120 4.94 8.58 -11.87
C LEU A 120 3.88 8.96 -10.82
N LEU A 121 2.86 8.13 -10.68
CA LEU A 121 1.94 8.19 -9.55
C LEU A 121 2.71 7.98 -8.24
N VAL A 122 2.41 8.78 -7.21
CA VAL A 122 3.07 8.67 -5.89
C VAL A 122 2.04 8.38 -4.80
N ASN A 123 2.23 7.27 -4.06
CA ASN A 123 1.46 6.94 -2.87
C ASN A 123 2.30 7.20 -1.62
N VAL A 124 1.93 8.19 -0.80
CA VAL A 124 2.68 8.52 0.42
C VAL A 124 1.96 7.98 1.64
N LYS A 125 2.56 7.00 2.31
CA LYS A 125 2.05 6.48 3.59
C LYS A 125 2.15 7.54 4.67
N LYS A 126 1.02 7.90 5.30
CA LYS A 126 1.03 8.82 6.45
C LYS A 126 1.79 8.20 7.61
N GLY A 127 2.79 8.90 8.15
CA GLY A 127 3.47 8.44 9.37
C GLY A 127 2.50 8.29 10.54
N GLN A 128 2.72 7.27 11.38
CA GLN A 128 1.91 7.00 12.56
C GLN A 128 1.93 8.14 13.59
N PHE A 129 2.95 8.99 13.50
CA PHE A 129 3.17 10.18 14.33
C PHE A 129 2.53 11.45 13.78
N LEU A 130 2.02 11.41 12.52
CA LEU A 130 1.60 12.61 11.80
C LEU A 130 0.10 12.83 11.96
N ALA A 131 -0.29 14.07 12.32
CA ALA A 131 -1.69 14.47 12.31
C ALA A 131 -2.24 14.52 10.86
N PRO A 132 -3.53 14.20 10.63
CA PRO A 132 -4.14 14.25 9.30
C PRO A 132 -3.98 15.62 8.61
N ASN A 133 -4.14 16.72 9.34
CA ASN A 133 -3.97 18.07 8.80
C ASN A 133 -2.54 18.36 8.32
N ASP A 134 -1.53 17.73 8.89
CA ASP A 134 -0.13 17.95 8.51
C ASP A 134 0.24 17.31 7.17
N THR A 135 -0.62 16.44 6.64
CA THR A 135 -0.46 15.88 5.30
C THR A 135 -0.55 16.94 4.20
N LYS A 136 -1.12 18.13 4.50
CA LYS A 136 -1.07 19.29 3.61
C LYS A 136 0.35 19.63 3.18
N ASN A 137 1.32 19.50 4.09
CA ASN A 137 2.72 19.84 3.80
C ASN A 137 3.36 18.81 2.84
N ILE A 138 2.93 17.53 2.92
CA ILE A 138 3.34 16.49 1.97
C ILE A 138 2.75 16.79 0.60
N ALA A 139 1.44 17.02 0.55
CA ALA A 139 0.72 17.36 -0.68
C ALA A 139 1.29 18.62 -1.36
N GLN A 140 1.62 19.66 -0.56
CA GLN A 140 2.21 20.87 -1.09
C GLN A 140 3.59 20.61 -1.73
N LYS A 141 4.47 19.86 -1.04
CA LYS A 141 5.77 19.48 -1.60
C LYS A 141 5.64 18.72 -2.91
N LEU A 142 4.75 17.72 -2.97
CA LEU A 142 4.55 16.96 -4.20
C LEU A 142 4.09 17.85 -5.35
N LYS A 143 3.15 18.79 -5.10
CA LYS A 143 2.67 19.76 -6.10
C LYS A 143 3.78 20.73 -6.53
N ASP A 144 4.56 21.26 -5.58
CA ASP A 144 5.68 22.17 -5.86
C ASP A 144 6.77 21.52 -6.73
N PHE A 145 6.94 20.19 -6.62
CA PHE A 145 7.85 19.40 -7.43
C PHE A 145 7.20 18.78 -8.68
N GLY A 146 5.98 19.20 -9.03
CA GLY A 146 5.31 18.85 -10.29
C GLY A 146 4.50 17.56 -10.29
N CYS A 147 4.33 16.87 -9.15
CA CYS A 147 3.48 15.68 -9.08
C CYS A 147 2.00 16.07 -9.07
N SER A 148 1.27 15.66 -10.11
CA SER A 148 -0.18 15.92 -10.25
C SER A 148 -1.06 14.74 -9.83
N ASP A 149 -0.55 13.50 -9.85
CA ASP A 149 -1.29 12.29 -9.45
C ASP A 149 -0.63 11.64 -8.23
N PHE A 150 -1.20 11.86 -7.06
CA PHE A 150 -0.72 11.28 -5.83
C PHE A 150 -1.85 10.93 -4.87
N TYR A 151 -1.53 10.02 -3.96
CA TYR A 151 -2.37 9.62 -2.83
C TYR A 151 -1.68 9.93 -1.51
N LEU A 152 -2.47 10.39 -0.55
CA LEU A 152 -2.12 10.43 0.87
C LEU A 152 -2.71 9.16 1.49
N CYS A 153 -1.88 8.29 2.04
CA CYS A 153 -2.32 6.97 2.48
C CYS A 153 -2.47 6.92 4.00
N GLU A 154 -3.72 6.85 4.48
CA GLU A 154 -4.02 6.61 5.90
C GLU A 154 -3.69 5.15 6.27
N ARG A 155 -3.03 4.94 7.40
CA ARG A 155 -2.60 3.62 7.91
C ARG A 155 -2.63 3.51 9.43
N GLY A 156 -3.38 4.36 10.09
CA GLY A 156 -3.46 4.43 11.53
C GLY A 156 -2.41 5.37 12.14
N THR A 157 -2.60 5.62 13.42
CA THR A 157 -1.74 6.46 14.24
C THR A 157 -1.36 5.72 15.53
N SER A 158 -0.19 6.01 16.08
CA SER A 158 0.25 5.44 17.35
C SER A 158 -0.69 5.84 18.49
N PHE A 159 -1.13 4.87 19.27
CA PHE A 159 -2.00 5.07 20.41
C PHE A 159 -1.43 4.32 21.62
N GLY A 160 -0.58 5.00 22.37
CA GLY A 160 0.27 4.36 23.37
C GLY A 160 1.41 3.58 22.72
N TYR A 161 1.91 2.56 23.42
CA TYR A 161 2.97 1.68 22.92
C TYR A 161 2.38 0.47 22.21
N ASN A 162 3.05 0.02 21.15
CA ASN A 162 2.75 -1.22 20.44
C ASN A 162 1.31 -1.34 19.89
N ASN A 163 0.63 -0.23 19.69
CA ASN A 163 -0.75 -0.20 19.22
C ASN A 163 -0.99 0.91 18.20
N LEU A 164 -1.90 0.66 17.27
CA LEU A 164 -2.38 1.63 16.30
C LEU A 164 -3.90 1.74 16.39
N VAL A 165 -4.41 2.95 16.13
CA VAL A 165 -5.85 3.19 15.94
C VAL A 165 -6.07 3.95 14.65
N VAL A 166 -7.23 3.76 14.03
CA VAL A 166 -7.68 4.53 12.88
C VAL A 166 -8.75 5.52 13.33
N ASP A 167 -8.47 6.80 13.12
CA ASP A 167 -9.49 7.85 13.19
C ASP A 167 -10.01 8.10 11.78
N PHE A 168 -11.19 7.59 11.45
CA PHE A 168 -11.77 7.73 10.10
C PHE A 168 -12.07 9.19 9.71
N ARG A 169 -12.14 10.13 10.67
CA ARG A 169 -12.22 11.57 10.37
C ARG A 169 -10.97 12.05 9.63
N SER A 170 -9.86 11.31 9.69
CA SER A 170 -8.65 11.59 8.93
C SER A 170 -8.91 11.61 7.42
N ILE A 171 -9.80 10.77 6.90
CA ILE A 171 -10.10 10.67 5.48
C ILE A 171 -10.64 11.98 4.90
N PRO A 172 -11.77 12.55 5.36
CA PRO A 172 -12.26 13.81 4.84
C PRO A 172 -11.30 15.00 5.12
N ILE A 173 -10.49 14.93 6.18
CA ILE A 173 -9.46 15.96 6.44
C ILE A 173 -8.38 15.89 5.36
N MET A 174 -7.83 14.71 5.09
CA MET A 174 -6.76 14.51 4.10
C MET A 174 -7.25 14.76 2.66
N LYS A 175 -8.52 14.45 2.37
CA LYS A 175 -9.13 14.72 1.05
C LYS A 175 -9.13 16.20 0.65
N GLN A 176 -9.02 17.13 1.58
CA GLN A 176 -8.88 18.57 1.29
C GLN A 176 -7.56 18.88 0.58
N TYR A 177 -6.56 17.99 0.67
CA TYR A 177 -5.21 18.22 0.16
C TYR A 177 -4.86 17.34 -1.04
N GLY A 178 -5.46 16.15 -1.16
CA GLY A 178 -5.24 15.19 -2.24
C GLY A 178 -6.16 13.99 -2.17
N LYS A 179 -6.05 13.07 -3.11
CA LYS A 179 -6.75 11.77 -3.06
C LYS A 179 -6.28 10.98 -1.85
N VAL A 180 -7.17 10.19 -1.24
CA VAL A 180 -6.86 9.39 -0.06
C VAL A 180 -6.91 7.91 -0.39
N CYS A 181 -5.80 7.23 -0.13
CA CYS A 181 -5.73 5.78 -0.05
C CYS A 181 -5.91 5.34 1.41
N PHE A 182 -6.55 4.21 1.64
CA PHE A 182 -6.61 3.58 2.95
C PHE A 182 -5.86 2.25 2.94
N ASP A 183 -4.86 2.13 3.81
CA ASP A 183 -4.11 0.90 4.03
C ASP A 183 -4.82 0.03 5.07
N ALA A 184 -5.56 -0.94 4.57
CA ALA A 184 -6.37 -1.80 5.42
C ALA A 184 -5.53 -2.82 6.22
N THR A 185 -4.39 -3.26 5.66
CA THR A 185 -3.55 -4.27 6.30
C THR A 185 -2.62 -3.69 7.36
N HIS A 186 -1.90 -2.63 7.05
CA HIS A 186 -0.98 -2.04 8.04
C HIS A 186 -1.68 -1.25 9.15
N SER A 187 -2.94 -0.87 8.97
CA SER A 187 -3.75 -0.26 10.05
C SER A 187 -4.08 -1.24 11.18
N THR A 188 -3.93 -2.55 10.94
CA THR A 188 -4.16 -3.61 11.93
C THR A 188 -2.86 -4.10 12.59
N GLN A 189 -1.71 -3.51 12.30
CA GLN A 189 -0.44 -3.87 12.91
C GLN A 189 -0.41 -3.55 14.40
N LEU A 190 0.29 -4.40 15.14
CA LEU A 190 0.74 -4.17 16.51
C LEU A 190 2.27 -4.03 16.49
N PRO A 191 2.81 -2.81 16.30
CA PRO A 191 4.25 -2.59 16.12
C PRO A 191 5.04 -3.09 17.32
N GLY A 192 6.01 -4.01 17.11
CA GLY A 192 6.79 -4.62 18.20
C GLY A 192 5.97 -5.51 19.13
N GLY A 193 4.73 -5.86 18.80
CA GLY A 193 3.82 -6.64 19.66
C GLY A 193 4.24 -8.10 19.86
N CYS A 194 5.14 -8.62 19.02
CA CYS A 194 5.69 -9.98 19.14
C CYS A 194 7.22 -9.96 19.36
N GLY A 195 7.75 -8.99 20.09
CA GLY A 195 9.19 -8.85 20.34
C GLY A 195 9.93 -8.39 19.10
N ASP A 196 10.70 -9.27 18.46
CA ASP A 196 11.48 -8.96 17.26
C ASP A 196 10.65 -8.86 15.96
N THR A 197 9.34 -9.10 16.04
CA THR A 197 8.42 -9.03 14.90
C THR A 197 7.20 -8.18 15.20
N THR A 198 6.61 -7.62 14.14
CA THR A 198 5.33 -6.91 14.22
C THR A 198 4.19 -7.92 14.33
N GLY A 199 3.35 -7.78 15.35
CA GLY A 199 2.08 -8.47 15.46
C GLY A 199 1.00 -7.83 14.59
N GLY A 200 -0.19 -8.42 14.55
CA GLY A 200 -1.31 -7.86 13.79
C GLY A 200 -2.63 -8.57 14.06
N GLU A 201 -3.71 -7.89 13.73
CA GLU A 201 -5.08 -8.34 13.97
C GLU A 201 -5.86 -8.37 12.65
N ARG A 202 -5.51 -9.33 11.78
CA ARG A 202 -6.09 -9.52 10.44
C ARG A 202 -7.62 -9.46 10.39
N GLN A 203 -8.28 -9.91 11.45
CA GLN A 203 -9.75 -9.92 11.53
C GLN A 203 -10.37 -8.52 11.38
N TYR A 204 -9.61 -7.46 11.59
CA TYR A 204 -10.07 -6.08 11.44
C TYR A 204 -9.82 -5.47 10.06
N VAL A 205 -9.12 -6.15 9.16
CA VAL A 205 -8.84 -5.64 7.80
C VAL A 205 -10.15 -5.35 7.05
N GLU A 206 -11.07 -6.29 7.01
CA GLU A 206 -12.35 -6.14 6.30
C GLU A 206 -13.22 -5.00 6.86
N PRO A 207 -13.53 -4.95 8.17
CA PRO A 207 -14.34 -3.87 8.72
C PRO A 207 -13.69 -2.49 8.60
N LEU A 208 -12.36 -2.38 8.73
CA LEU A 208 -11.66 -1.11 8.56
C LEU A 208 -11.67 -0.64 7.10
N ALA A 209 -11.42 -1.55 6.14
CA ALA A 209 -11.50 -1.23 4.70
C ALA A 209 -12.91 -0.78 4.30
N THR A 210 -13.93 -1.48 4.78
CA THR A 210 -15.34 -1.13 4.55
C THR A 210 -15.66 0.26 5.10
N SER A 211 -15.27 0.53 6.34
CA SER A 211 -15.46 1.83 6.97
C SER A 211 -14.75 2.94 6.20
N ALA A 212 -13.52 2.70 5.73
CA ALA A 212 -12.78 3.69 4.96
C ALA A 212 -13.48 4.09 3.66
N LEU A 213 -14.09 3.13 2.95
CA LEU A 213 -14.88 3.44 1.75
C LEU A 213 -16.14 4.27 2.09
N ILE A 214 -16.83 3.94 3.19
CA ILE A 214 -17.97 4.73 3.70
C ILE A 214 -17.56 6.18 3.99
N TRP A 215 -16.34 6.39 4.53
CA TRP A 215 -15.79 7.72 4.79
C TRP A 215 -15.21 8.40 3.53
N GLY A 216 -15.31 7.75 2.35
CA GLY A 216 -14.97 8.32 1.06
C GLY A 216 -13.50 8.17 0.66
N ALA A 217 -12.82 7.12 1.10
CA ALA A 217 -11.49 6.79 0.57
C ALA A 217 -11.56 6.53 -0.95
N ASP A 218 -10.58 7.06 -1.69
CA ASP A 218 -10.51 6.98 -3.15
C ASP A 218 -9.82 5.69 -3.63
N ALA A 219 -9.03 5.08 -2.75
CA ALA A 219 -8.28 3.86 -3.03
C ALA A 219 -8.16 2.97 -1.79
N LEU A 220 -7.97 1.67 -2.01
CA LEU A 220 -7.58 0.72 -0.97
C LEU A 220 -6.17 0.19 -1.24
N PHE A 221 -5.42 -0.03 -0.16
CA PHE A 221 -4.17 -0.77 -0.13
C PHE A 221 -4.36 -2.02 0.72
N MET A 222 -4.00 -3.20 0.16
CA MET A 222 -4.21 -4.49 0.82
C MET A 222 -3.06 -5.44 0.52
N GLU A 223 -2.44 -6.02 1.55
CA GLU A 223 -1.41 -7.04 1.34
C GLU A 223 -2.03 -8.44 1.38
N VAL A 224 -1.61 -9.26 0.41
CA VAL A 224 -2.20 -10.58 0.14
C VAL A 224 -1.08 -11.58 -0.10
N HIS A 225 -1.18 -12.76 0.50
CA HIS A 225 -0.16 -13.81 0.33
C HIS A 225 -0.83 -15.19 0.17
N PRO A 226 -0.31 -16.12 -0.64
CA PRO A 226 -0.86 -17.46 -0.78
C PRO A 226 -0.95 -18.21 0.55
N ASN A 227 0.09 -18.13 1.36
CA ASN A 227 0.13 -18.67 2.73
C ASN A 227 0.76 -17.64 3.69
N PRO A 228 -0.03 -16.75 4.33
CA PRO A 228 0.51 -15.71 5.21
C PRO A 228 1.39 -16.21 6.35
N ALA A 229 1.19 -17.45 6.83
CA ALA A 229 2.03 -18.02 7.90
C ALA A 229 3.50 -18.23 7.46
N GLU A 230 3.74 -18.39 6.16
CA GLU A 230 5.07 -18.57 5.56
C GLU A 230 5.67 -17.27 5.03
N ALA A 231 4.89 -16.19 4.98
CA ALA A 231 5.36 -14.90 4.47
C ALA A 231 6.61 -14.41 5.22
N LEU A 232 7.53 -13.79 4.49
CA LEU A 232 8.79 -13.27 5.06
C LEU A 232 8.63 -11.91 5.75
N SER A 233 7.44 -11.28 5.59
CA SER A 233 7.09 -9.99 6.21
C SER A 233 5.60 -9.93 6.55
N ASP A 234 5.25 -9.25 7.64
CA ASP A 234 3.88 -8.89 8.05
C ASP A 234 2.86 -10.04 8.04
N LYS A 235 3.30 -11.24 8.45
CA LYS A 235 2.51 -12.49 8.47
C LYS A 235 1.13 -12.32 9.06
N GLU A 236 1.03 -11.57 10.16
CA GLU A 236 -0.19 -11.46 10.95
C GLU A 236 -1.24 -10.53 10.32
N CYS A 237 -0.82 -9.68 9.37
CA CYS A 237 -1.71 -8.71 8.72
C CYS A 237 -2.10 -9.10 7.30
N GLN A 238 -1.26 -9.87 6.57
CA GLN A 238 -1.55 -10.25 5.19
C GLN A 238 -2.80 -11.11 5.07
N ILE A 239 -3.59 -10.86 4.02
CA ILE A 239 -4.83 -11.58 3.72
C ILE A 239 -4.48 -12.89 2.99
N PRO A 240 -5.05 -14.05 3.39
CA PRO A 240 -4.94 -15.26 2.59
C PRO A 240 -5.52 -15.05 1.18
N LEU A 241 -4.78 -15.47 0.16
CA LEU A 241 -5.13 -15.26 -1.25
C LEU A 241 -6.47 -15.87 -1.62
N ASP A 242 -6.80 -17.03 -1.05
CA ASP A 242 -8.08 -17.72 -1.26
C ASP A 242 -9.28 -16.96 -0.66
N GLN A 243 -9.06 -16.16 0.39
CA GLN A 243 -10.10 -15.37 1.05
C GLN A 243 -10.29 -13.99 0.41
N PHE A 244 -9.28 -13.49 -0.30
CA PHE A 244 -9.28 -12.14 -0.87
C PHE A 244 -10.48 -11.84 -1.78
N PRO A 245 -10.89 -12.74 -2.73
CA PRO A 245 -12.02 -12.45 -3.62
C PRO A 245 -13.33 -12.21 -2.88
N SER A 246 -13.65 -13.08 -1.91
CA SER A 246 -14.87 -12.96 -1.11
C SER A 246 -14.85 -11.74 -0.20
N MET A 247 -13.70 -11.45 0.40
CA MET A 247 -13.48 -10.27 1.26
C MET A 247 -13.65 -8.98 0.46
N LEU A 248 -12.98 -8.83 -0.68
CA LEU A 248 -13.09 -7.63 -1.52
C LEU A 248 -14.53 -7.39 -1.98
N ASN A 249 -15.26 -8.45 -2.37
CA ASN A 249 -16.66 -8.34 -2.76
C ASN A 249 -17.55 -7.82 -1.61
N ARG A 250 -17.37 -8.32 -0.37
CA ARG A 250 -18.14 -7.82 0.79
C ARG A 250 -17.79 -6.36 1.10
N ILE A 251 -16.52 -6.00 1.10
CA ILE A 251 -16.04 -4.62 1.32
C ILE A 251 -16.73 -3.67 0.33
N LEU A 252 -16.73 -4.00 -0.95
CA LEU A 252 -17.27 -3.12 -1.99
C LEU A 252 -18.79 -3.02 -1.93
N LYS A 253 -19.50 -4.13 -1.67
CA LYS A 253 -20.97 -4.14 -1.55
C LYS A 253 -21.45 -3.27 -0.40
N VAL A 254 -20.78 -3.32 0.75
CA VAL A 254 -21.18 -2.54 1.93
C VAL A 254 -20.62 -1.11 1.86
N GLY A 255 -19.34 -0.97 1.55
CA GLY A 255 -18.66 0.32 1.57
C GLY A 255 -19.16 1.32 0.52
N ARG A 256 -19.83 0.86 -0.52
CA ARG A 256 -20.42 1.70 -1.57
C ARG A 256 -21.96 1.68 -1.64
N SER A 257 -22.62 1.08 -0.67
CA SER A 257 -24.09 1.06 -0.59
C SER A 257 -24.69 2.38 -0.05
N ILE A 258 -23.87 3.36 0.25
CA ILE A 258 -24.28 4.63 0.90
C ILE A 258 -24.24 5.82 -0.08
N ASP A 259 -23.83 5.57 -1.35
CA ASP A 259 -23.85 6.61 -2.42
C ASP A 259 -25.22 6.72 -3.11
#